data_3c81275ffcce0375c43cb5034c9b35df
#
_entry.id   3c81275ffcce0375c43cb5034c9b35df
#
_cell.length_a   1.000
_cell.length_b   1.000
_cell.length_c   1.000
_cell.angle_alpha   90.00
_cell.angle_beta   90.00
_cell.angle_gamma   90.00
#
_symmetry.space_group_name_H-M   'P 1'
#
loop_
_entity.id
_entity.type
_entity.pdbx_description
1 polymer ?
#
loop_
_entity_poly.entity_id
_entity_poly.type
_entity_poly.pdbx_seq_one_letter_code
_entity_poly.pdbx_strand_id
1 'polypeptide(L)'
;MLPYPLLALSLILMWLLLNGFTLGQLILGIIVAVFASWGMASLRPEKPRLRKWYLLPKLFFRVVFDVLKSNAQVAWIILRGRSRKTTPGFVVLELKVRDQIPLALLAVILTSTPGSAWLEYDSNDNTVLLHVLDLENEAQWRDTVANRYESLLMEIFA
;
A
#
# COMPACT_ATOMS: atom_id res chain seq x y z
N MET A 1 -26.53 -10.55 -10.65
CA MET A 1 -25.59 -9.40 -10.63
C MET A 1 -24.24 -9.85 -10.11
N LEU A 2 -23.14 -9.43 -10.75
CA LEU A 2 -21.79 -9.71 -10.27
C LEU A 2 -21.57 -8.95 -8.96
N PRO A 3 -21.12 -9.61 -7.89
CA PRO A 3 -20.96 -8.95 -6.59
C PRO A 3 -19.83 -7.90 -6.59
N TYR A 4 -18.78 -8.09 -7.40
CA TYR A 4 -17.64 -7.18 -7.53
C TYR A 4 -17.27 -6.94 -9.00
N PRO A 5 -18.01 -6.08 -9.74
CA PRO A 5 -17.80 -5.89 -11.18
C PRO A 5 -16.43 -5.31 -11.54
N LEU A 6 -15.89 -4.39 -10.72
CA LEU A 6 -14.56 -3.82 -10.93
C LEU A 6 -13.45 -4.86 -10.76
N LEU A 7 -13.58 -5.75 -9.77
CA LEU A 7 -12.65 -6.86 -9.57
C LEU A 7 -12.69 -7.81 -10.78
N ALA A 8 -13.89 -8.20 -11.23
CA ALA A 8 -14.02 -9.06 -12.39
C ALA A 8 -13.40 -8.43 -13.65
N LEU A 9 -13.65 -7.14 -13.89
CA LEU A 9 -13.06 -6.42 -15.03
C LEU A 9 -11.52 -6.38 -14.95
N SER A 10 -10.96 -6.06 -13.78
CA SER A 10 -9.51 -6.02 -13.59
C SER A 10 -8.87 -7.39 -13.79
N LEU A 11 -9.51 -8.47 -13.34
CA LEU A 11 -9.04 -9.84 -13.54
C LEU A 11 -9.07 -10.25 -15.02
N ILE A 12 -10.13 -9.89 -15.77
CA ILE A 12 -10.22 -10.14 -17.20
C ILE A 12 -9.10 -9.40 -17.94
N LEU A 13 -8.89 -8.11 -17.65
CA LEU A 13 -7.81 -7.34 -18.27
C LEU A 13 -6.44 -7.93 -17.97
N MET A 14 -6.18 -8.27 -16.71
CA MET A 14 -4.93 -8.90 -16.30
C MET A 14 -4.72 -10.26 -17.00
N TRP A 15 -5.79 -11.08 -17.10
CA TRP A 15 -5.76 -12.35 -17.80
C TRP A 15 -5.35 -12.19 -19.27
N LEU A 16 -5.98 -11.24 -19.97
CA LEU A 16 -5.70 -10.97 -21.39
C LEU A 16 -4.29 -10.41 -21.61
N LEU A 17 -3.80 -9.56 -20.70
CA LEU A 17 -2.44 -9.04 -20.76
C LEU A 17 -1.38 -10.15 -20.61
N LEU A 18 -1.65 -11.15 -19.76
CA LEU A 18 -0.72 -12.25 -19.51
C LEU A 18 -0.80 -13.36 -20.56
N ASN A 19 -1.99 -13.63 -21.13
CA ASN A 19 -2.23 -14.79 -22.00
C ASN A 19 -2.49 -14.42 -23.48
N GLY A 20 -2.56 -13.12 -23.78
CA GLY A 20 -2.85 -12.60 -25.12
C GLY A 20 -4.33 -12.36 -25.40
N PHE A 21 -4.59 -11.50 -26.41
CA PHE A 21 -5.93 -11.03 -26.77
C PHE A 21 -6.57 -11.92 -27.85
N THR A 22 -7.00 -13.12 -27.47
CA THR A 22 -7.77 -14.00 -28.33
C THR A 22 -9.17 -14.25 -27.80
N LEU A 23 -10.10 -14.61 -28.67
CA LEU A 23 -11.50 -14.87 -28.26
C LEU A 23 -11.58 -16.00 -27.22
N GLY A 24 -10.77 -17.05 -27.39
CA GLY A 24 -10.71 -18.17 -26.42
C GLY A 24 -10.22 -17.71 -25.05
N GLN A 25 -9.17 -16.88 -24.99
CA GLN A 25 -8.66 -16.34 -23.73
C GLN A 25 -9.64 -15.35 -23.09
N LEU A 26 -10.37 -14.58 -23.89
CA LEU A 26 -11.42 -13.71 -23.36
C LEU A 26 -12.54 -14.51 -22.67
N ILE A 27 -13.05 -15.58 -23.33
CA ILE A 27 -14.09 -16.42 -22.75
C ILE A 27 -13.60 -17.09 -21.45
N LEU A 28 -12.40 -17.66 -21.48
CA LEU A 28 -11.81 -18.29 -20.30
C LEU A 28 -11.58 -17.29 -19.16
N GLY A 29 -11.04 -16.10 -19.48
CA GLY A 29 -10.85 -15.02 -18.53
C GLY A 29 -12.14 -14.55 -17.87
N ILE A 30 -13.23 -14.45 -18.64
CA ILE A 30 -14.57 -14.11 -18.09
C ILE A 30 -15.02 -15.19 -17.11
N ILE A 31 -14.92 -16.48 -17.48
CA ILE A 31 -15.33 -17.58 -16.61
C ILE A 31 -14.56 -17.53 -15.29
N VAL A 32 -13.23 -17.46 -15.35
CA VAL A 32 -12.37 -17.39 -14.16
C VAL A 32 -12.68 -16.16 -13.31
N ALA A 33 -12.86 -14.99 -13.93
CA ALA A 33 -13.17 -13.75 -13.21
C ALA A 33 -14.54 -13.78 -12.51
N VAL A 34 -15.55 -14.42 -13.12
CA VAL A 34 -16.86 -14.61 -12.50
C VAL A 34 -16.77 -15.51 -11.28
N PHE A 35 -16.09 -16.65 -11.39
CA PHE A 35 -15.86 -17.54 -10.24
C PHE A 35 -15.06 -16.88 -9.12
N ALA A 36 -13.99 -16.15 -9.47
CA ALA A 36 -13.20 -15.39 -8.51
C ALA A 36 -14.02 -14.30 -7.80
N SER A 37 -14.90 -13.60 -8.54
CA SER A 37 -15.79 -12.58 -7.98
C SER A 37 -16.80 -13.18 -6.99
N TRP A 38 -17.29 -14.39 -7.25
CA TRP A 38 -18.19 -15.11 -6.31
C TRP A 38 -17.41 -15.61 -5.08
N GLY A 39 -16.21 -16.16 -5.27
CA GLY A 39 -15.32 -16.53 -4.18
C GLY A 39 -15.04 -15.34 -3.26
N MET A 40 -14.72 -14.18 -3.83
CA MET A 40 -14.51 -12.95 -3.07
C MET A 40 -15.76 -12.51 -2.28
N ALA A 41 -16.95 -12.69 -2.86
CA ALA A 41 -18.20 -12.37 -2.17
C ALA A 41 -18.44 -13.23 -0.93
N SER A 42 -17.98 -14.49 -0.94
CA SER A 42 -18.12 -15.39 0.20
C SER A 42 -17.24 -14.98 1.40
N LEU A 43 -16.13 -14.30 1.14
CA LEU A 43 -15.23 -13.77 2.17
C LEU A 43 -15.78 -12.52 2.87
N ARG A 44 -16.88 -11.93 2.36
CA ARG A 44 -17.54 -10.74 2.90
C ARG A 44 -16.55 -9.62 3.24
N PRO A 45 -15.67 -9.19 2.32
CA PRO A 45 -14.72 -8.14 2.62
C PRO A 45 -15.47 -6.85 3.01
N GLU A 46 -14.95 -6.16 3.98
CA GLU A 46 -15.48 -4.85 4.39
C GLU A 46 -15.45 -3.89 3.20
N LYS A 47 -16.58 -3.22 2.95
CA LYS A 47 -16.63 -2.21 1.89
C LYS A 47 -16.00 -0.93 2.40
N PRO A 48 -14.99 -0.38 1.70
CA PRO A 48 -14.37 0.88 2.10
C PRO A 48 -15.43 2.00 2.12
N ARG A 49 -15.52 2.71 3.22
CA ARG A 49 -16.31 3.93 3.30
C ARG A 49 -15.44 5.09 2.86
N LEU A 50 -15.48 5.42 1.57
CA LEU A 50 -14.76 6.57 1.02
C LEU A 50 -15.59 7.83 1.26
N ARG A 51 -15.17 8.64 2.23
CA ARG A 51 -15.84 9.91 2.53
C ARG A 51 -15.33 11.04 1.63
N LYS A 52 -14.01 11.15 1.45
CA LYS A 52 -13.37 12.22 0.66
C LYS A 52 -12.51 11.62 -0.46
N TRP A 53 -13.14 10.95 -1.41
CA TRP A 53 -12.47 10.29 -2.53
C TRP A 53 -11.61 11.24 -3.38
N TYR A 54 -11.93 12.54 -3.41
CA TYR A 54 -11.17 13.57 -4.14
C TYR A 54 -9.76 13.80 -3.55
N LEU A 55 -9.47 13.29 -2.35
CA LEU A 55 -8.13 13.32 -1.76
C LEU A 55 -7.23 12.16 -2.21
N LEU A 56 -7.80 11.11 -2.83
CA LEU A 56 -7.02 9.99 -3.36
C LEU A 56 -5.94 10.42 -4.36
N PRO A 57 -6.20 11.29 -5.34
CA PRO A 57 -5.14 11.79 -6.21
C PRO A 57 -4.03 12.51 -5.45
N LYS A 58 -4.37 13.32 -4.44
CA LYS A 58 -3.40 14.00 -3.58
C LYS A 58 -2.50 13.00 -2.83
N LEU A 59 -3.09 11.94 -2.27
CA LEU A 59 -2.36 10.86 -1.62
C LEU A 59 -1.43 10.16 -2.64
N PHE A 60 -1.97 9.78 -3.80
CA PHE A 60 -1.23 9.11 -4.86
C PHE A 60 0.00 9.90 -5.30
N PHE A 61 -0.16 11.18 -5.69
CA PHE A 61 0.96 12.00 -6.11
C PHE A 61 1.98 12.25 -5.02
N ARG A 62 1.53 12.38 -3.76
CA ARG A 62 2.43 12.49 -2.61
C ARG A 62 3.29 11.24 -2.44
N VAL A 63 2.66 10.06 -2.46
CA VAL A 63 3.37 8.78 -2.34
C VAL A 63 4.34 8.57 -3.50
N VAL A 64 3.90 8.79 -4.74
CA VAL A 64 4.76 8.67 -5.93
C VAL A 64 5.98 9.60 -5.81
N PHE A 65 5.78 10.85 -5.42
CA PHE A 65 6.89 11.79 -5.24
C PHE A 65 7.86 11.32 -4.15
N ASP A 66 7.34 10.85 -3.00
CA ASP A 66 8.16 10.37 -1.89
C ASP A 66 8.94 9.10 -2.27
N VAL A 67 8.32 8.18 -2.99
CA VAL A 67 8.96 6.97 -3.51
C VAL A 67 10.06 7.33 -4.53
N LEU A 68 9.79 8.20 -5.48
CA LEU A 68 10.78 8.63 -6.46
C LEU A 68 11.97 9.34 -5.81
N LYS A 69 11.71 10.25 -4.86
CA LYS A 69 12.74 10.95 -4.09
C LYS A 69 13.61 9.97 -3.31
N SER A 70 12.98 9.01 -2.61
CA SER A 70 13.70 8.01 -1.82
C SER A 70 14.52 7.07 -2.71
N ASN A 71 13.98 6.60 -3.84
CA ASN A 71 14.72 5.81 -4.82
C ASN A 71 15.94 6.58 -5.36
N ALA A 72 15.79 7.86 -5.69
CA ALA A 72 16.91 8.69 -6.15
C ALA A 72 17.99 8.85 -5.06
N GLN A 73 17.59 9.02 -3.80
CA GLN A 73 18.53 9.10 -2.67
C GLN A 73 19.32 7.80 -2.48
N VAL A 74 18.62 6.65 -2.48
CA VAL A 74 19.27 5.34 -2.35
C VAL A 74 20.20 5.06 -3.54
N ALA A 75 19.74 5.32 -4.78
CA ALA A 75 20.57 5.18 -5.96
C ALA A 75 21.84 6.07 -5.87
N TRP A 76 21.69 7.31 -5.41
CA TRP A 76 22.81 8.22 -5.23
C TRP A 76 23.83 7.72 -4.19
N ILE A 77 23.34 7.15 -3.06
CA ILE A 77 24.21 6.55 -2.03
C ILE A 77 24.99 5.37 -2.62
N ILE A 78 24.33 4.50 -3.40
CA ILE A 78 24.96 3.35 -4.05
C ILE A 78 26.04 3.80 -5.05
N LEU A 79 25.72 4.78 -5.90
CA LEU A 79 26.63 5.26 -6.94
C LEU A 79 27.86 5.99 -6.37
N ARG A 80 27.70 6.72 -5.29
CA ARG A 80 28.82 7.44 -4.62
C ARG A 80 29.74 6.52 -3.81
N GLY A 81 29.35 5.28 -3.57
CA GLY A 81 30.17 4.35 -2.78
C GLY A 81 30.25 4.74 -1.30
N ARG A 82 29.92 3.83 -0.46
CA ARG A 82 30.26 3.56 0.95
C ARG A 82 30.67 4.69 1.91
N SER A 83 30.26 5.94 1.73
CA SER A 83 30.74 7.01 2.62
C SER A 83 29.83 7.33 3.82
N ARG A 84 28.60 6.78 3.88
CA ARG A 84 27.69 7.06 4.99
C ARG A 84 27.46 5.79 5.81
N LYS A 85 27.78 5.84 7.10
CA LYS A 85 27.38 4.82 8.07
C LYS A 85 25.87 4.92 8.23
N THR A 86 25.13 3.99 7.66
CA THR A 86 23.70 3.82 7.95
C THR A 86 23.55 3.14 9.31
N THR A 87 22.63 3.61 10.11
CA THR A 87 22.30 3.01 11.41
C THR A 87 20.92 2.35 11.28
N PRO A 88 20.88 1.04 10.93
CA PRO A 88 19.61 0.35 10.85
C PRO A 88 18.98 0.21 12.23
N GLY A 89 17.68 0.31 12.31
CA GLY A 89 16.95 0.20 13.56
C GLY A 89 15.51 -0.26 13.38
N PHE A 90 14.88 -0.54 14.49
CA PHE A 90 13.46 -0.89 14.57
C PHE A 90 12.72 0.24 15.26
N VAL A 91 11.55 0.57 14.75
CA VAL A 91 10.65 1.59 15.31
C VAL A 91 9.29 0.98 15.55
N VAL A 92 8.78 1.14 16.75
CA VAL A 92 7.38 0.80 17.07
C VAL A 92 6.55 2.07 17.00
N LEU A 93 5.55 2.08 16.12
CA LEU A 93 4.64 3.20 15.94
C LEU A 93 3.25 2.83 16.42
N GLU A 94 2.65 3.66 17.25
CA GLU A 94 1.25 3.58 17.60
C GLU A 94 0.43 4.22 16.48
N LEU A 95 -0.51 3.46 15.92
CA LEU A 95 -1.38 3.92 14.85
C LEU A 95 -2.74 4.38 15.41
N LYS A 96 -3.34 5.37 14.75
CA LYS A 96 -4.72 5.79 15.02
C LYS A 96 -5.72 5.08 14.12
N VAL A 97 -5.25 4.70 12.92
CA VAL A 97 -6.01 3.93 11.93
C VAL A 97 -6.21 2.50 12.43
N ARG A 98 -7.45 2.02 12.42
CA ARG A 98 -7.83 0.64 12.80
C ARG A 98 -8.54 -0.11 11.67
N ASP A 99 -9.15 0.60 10.74
CA ASP A 99 -9.87 -0.01 9.63
C ASP A 99 -8.90 -0.73 8.70
N GLN A 100 -9.27 -1.92 8.24
CA GLN A 100 -8.39 -2.83 7.47
C GLN A 100 -7.88 -2.19 6.18
N ILE A 101 -8.71 -1.43 5.46
CA ILE A 101 -8.34 -0.89 4.14
C ILE A 101 -7.33 0.25 4.26
N PRO A 102 -7.56 1.31 5.07
CA PRO A 102 -6.55 2.34 5.25
C PRO A 102 -5.27 1.80 5.92
N LEU A 103 -5.37 0.78 6.80
CA LEU A 103 -4.21 0.10 7.37
C LEU A 103 -3.38 -0.61 6.30
N ALA A 104 -4.04 -1.37 5.40
CA ALA A 104 -3.38 -2.03 4.28
C ALA A 104 -2.72 -1.02 3.32
N LEU A 105 -3.39 0.10 3.03
CA LEU A 105 -2.80 1.17 2.22
C LEU A 105 -1.58 1.80 2.90
N LEU A 106 -1.63 2.03 4.21
CA LEU A 106 -0.48 2.52 4.97
C LEU A 106 0.70 1.54 4.90
N ALA A 107 0.44 0.23 5.06
CA ALA A 107 1.45 -0.81 4.93
C ALA A 107 2.11 -0.81 3.53
N VAL A 108 1.30 -0.69 2.47
CA VAL A 108 1.80 -0.59 1.08
C VAL A 108 2.65 0.67 0.90
N ILE A 109 2.20 1.83 1.40
CA ILE A 109 2.93 3.11 1.29
C ILE A 109 4.29 2.99 1.97
N LEU A 110 4.32 2.52 3.22
CA LEU A 110 5.56 2.42 4.00
C LEU A 110 6.55 1.41 3.40
N THR A 111 6.05 0.28 2.89
CA THR A 111 6.89 -0.75 2.26
C THR A 111 7.37 -0.33 0.87
N SER A 112 6.61 0.48 0.13
CA SER A 112 6.99 1.00 -1.18
C SER A 112 8.10 2.06 -1.11
N THR A 113 8.35 2.63 0.07
CA THR A 113 9.42 3.62 0.28
C THR A 113 10.72 2.91 0.58
N PRO A 114 11.76 3.01 -0.29
CA PRO A 114 13.05 2.37 -0.04
C PRO A 114 13.65 2.80 1.30
N GLY A 115 14.15 1.82 2.05
CA GLY A 115 14.75 2.04 3.35
C GLY A 115 13.81 1.84 4.55
N SER A 116 12.55 1.50 4.32
CA SER A 116 11.62 1.05 5.35
C SER A 116 10.91 -0.23 4.97
N ALA A 117 10.60 -1.08 5.94
CA ALA A 117 9.86 -2.31 5.76
C ALA A 117 8.87 -2.49 6.92
N TRP A 118 7.62 -2.76 6.58
CA TRP A 118 6.60 -3.18 7.52
C TRP A 118 6.85 -4.63 7.92
N LEU A 119 7.04 -4.91 9.20
CA LEU A 119 7.35 -6.25 9.69
C LEU A 119 6.16 -6.91 10.33
N GLU A 120 5.54 -6.25 11.31
CA GLU A 120 4.48 -6.82 12.14
C GLU A 120 3.47 -5.75 12.52
N TYR A 121 2.22 -6.16 12.70
CA TYR A 121 1.17 -5.31 13.23
C TYR A 121 0.47 -6.04 14.39
N ASP A 122 0.47 -5.42 15.56
CA ASP A 122 -0.28 -5.88 16.71
C ASP A 122 -1.64 -5.18 16.77
N SER A 123 -2.70 -5.97 16.59
CA SER A 123 -4.07 -5.48 16.61
C SER A 123 -4.59 -5.14 18.01
N ASN A 124 -3.97 -5.67 19.09
CA ASN A 124 -4.38 -5.40 20.45
C ASN A 124 -3.99 -3.98 20.86
N ASP A 125 -2.72 -3.64 20.63
CA ASP A 125 -2.16 -2.35 20.98
C ASP A 125 -2.26 -1.32 19.86
N ASN A 126 -2.69 -1.77 18.65
CA ASN A 126 -2.73 -0.97 17.42
C ASN A 126 -1.35 -0.38 17.08
N THR A 127 -0.31 -1.20 17.19
CA THR A 127 1.07 -0.82 16.93
C THR A 127 1.63 -1.54 15.72
N VAL A 128 2.56 -0.89 15.03
CA VAL A 128 3.31 -1.47 13.92
C VAL A 128 4.80 -1.46 14.23
N LEU A 129 5.46 -2.57 13.95
CA LEU A 129 6.91 -2.68 13.97
C LEU A 129 7.45 -2.44 12.55
N LEU A 130 8.27 -1.39 12.41
CA LEU A 130 8.96 -1.06 11.18
C LEU A 130 10.46 -1.30 11.32
N HIS A 131 11.07 -1.86 10.28
CA HIS A 131 12.52 -1.80 10.10
C HIS A 131 12.87 -0.58 9.26
N VAL A 132 13.85 0.20 9.70
CA VAL A 132 14.34 1.40 9.00
C VAL A 132 15.83 1.24 8.76
N LEU A 133 16.26 1.42 7.51
CA LEU A 133 17.65 1.24 7.08
C LEU A 133 18.59 2.30 7.66
N ASP A 134 18.09 3.51 7.89
CA ASP A 134 18.86 4.64 8.44
C ASP A 134 17.98 5.41 9.44
N LEU A 135 18.07 4.99 10.69
CA LEU A 135 17.30 5.53 11.80
C LEU A 135 18.10 6.63 12.51
N GLU A 136 18.07 7.84 11.94
CA GLU A 136 18.71 8.99 12.58
C GLU A 136 17.85 9.55 13.74
N ASN A 137 16.52 9.54 13.59
CA ASN A 137 15.60 10.07 14.60
C ASN A 137 14.23 9.36 14.54
N GLU A 138 13.93 8.60 15.58
CA GLU A 138 12.67 7.87 15.73
C GLU A 138 11.46 8.81 15.80
N ALA A 139 11.59 9.94 16.52
CA ALA A 139 10.50 10.91 16.66
C ALA A 139 10.10 11.53 15.30
N GLN A 140 11.07 11.77 14.44
CA GLN A 140 10.80 12.28 13.08
C GLN A 140 10.06 11.26 12.22
N TRP A 141 10.36 9.97 12.37
CA TRP A 141 9.63 8.89 11.70
C TRP A 141 8.19 8.81 12.16
N ARG A 142 7.96 8.85 13.49
CA ARG A 142 6.61 8.89 14.08
C ARG A 142 5.80 10.06 13.53
N ASP A 143 6.38 11.25 13.53
CA ASP A 143 5.72 12.46 13.01
C ASP A 143 5.42 12.35 11.51
N THR A 144 6.36 11.84 10.72
CA THR A 144 6.17 11.64 9.27
C THR A 144 5.03 10.67 8.99
N VAL A 145 4.99 9.52 9.64
CA VAL A 145 3.92 8.54 9.42
C VAL A 145 2.57 9.10 9.86
N ALA A 146 2.49 9.67 11.07
CA ALA A 146 1.25 10.17 11.63
C ALA A 146 0.68 11.36 10.83
N ASN A 147 1.50 12.37 10.53
CA ASN A 147 0.99 13.61 9.95
C ASN A 147 0.98 13.61 8.41
N ARG A 148 1.84 12.81 7.77
CA ARG A 148 1.96 12.83 6.31
C ARG A 148 1.06 11.81 5.61
N TYR A 149 0.91 10.62 6.17
CA TYR A 149 0.16 9.52 5.57
C TYR A 149 -1.11 9.15 6.34
N GLU A 150 -0.96 8.85 7.62
CA GLU A 150 -2.07 8.38 8.45
C GLU A 150 -3.20 9.40 8.54
N SER A 151 -2.90 10.67 8.83
CA SER A 151 -3.89 11.75 8.89
C SER A 151 -4.71 11.88 7.61
N LEU A 152 -4.04 11.76 6.45
CA LEU A 152 -4.70 11.85 5.15
C LEU A 152 -5.55 10.60 4.85
N LEU A 153 -5.08 9.41 5.24
CA LEU A 153 -5.86 8.18 5.14
C LEU A 153 -7.11 8.25 6.02
N MET A 154 -6.98 8.70 7.26
CA MET A 154 -8.14 8.92 8.15
C MET A 154 -9.13 9.92 7.54
N GLU A 155 -8.66 10.97 6.90
CA GLU A 155 -9.55 11.96 6.27
C GLU A 155 -10.30 11.40 5.05
N ILE A 156 -9.67 10.48 4.30
CA ILE A 156 -10.27 9.82 3.13
C ILE A 156 -11.33 8.80 3.54
N PHE A 157 -11.06 8.02 4.59
CA PHE A 157 -11.86 6.85 4.98
C PHE A 157 -12.75 7.06 6.23
N ALA A 158 -12.58 8.14 6.97
CA ALA A 158 -13.32 8.42 8.21
C ALA A 158 -14.74 8.97 8.00
#